data_0790013b76f9405a901442dc061e842d
#
_entry.id   0790013b76f9405a901442dc061e842d
#
_cell.length_a   1.000
_cell.length_b   1.000
_cell.length_c   1.000
_cell.angle_alpha   90.00
_cell.angle_beta   90.00
_cell.angle_gamma   90.00
#
_symmetry.space_group_name_H-M   'P 1'
#
loop_
_entity.id
_entity.type
_entity.pdbx_description
1 polymer ?
#
loop_
_entity_poly.entity_id
_entity_poly.type
_entity_poly.pdbx_seq_one_letter_code
_entity_poly.pdbx_strand_id
1 'polypeptide(L)'
;MEDTQGRKYDTVVFDLDGTLLDTLADLTDSVNAVMLRYRIPEHTMDEVRRFVGNGIRKLIERAIPQGCANPQYEEIYHAFTEYYGAHCMEKTEPYPGIIALLDWLKKQGYQVAIVSNKADFAVKKLNQIYFGSLIRVAIGEREGIRKKPAPDTVFQALKELGADAAHAVYIGDSDVDIETARNSGMDGIAVNWGFRSREFLLEHGAVPERCV
;
A
#
# COMPACT_ATOMS: atom_id res chain seq x y z
N MET A 1 -7.13 -7.42 -31.82
CA MET A 1 -7.05 -8.24 -30.61
C MET A 1 -5.73 -8.97 -30.71
N GLU A 2 -4.71 -8.48 -30.01
CA GLU A 2 -3.44 -9.20 -29.94
C GLU A 2 -3.62 -10.44 -29.08
N ASP A 3 -2.99 -11.50 -29.53
CA ASP A 3 -3.10 -12.87 -28.98
C ASP A 3 -2.60 -12.90 -27.53
N THR A 4 -3.51 -13.13 -26.57
CA THR A 4 -3.17 -13.32 -25.15
C THR A 4 -2.69 -14.74 -24.87
N GLN A 5 -2.60 -15.61 -25.89
CA GLN A 5 -2.09 -16.99 -25.77
C GLN A 5 -0.57 -16.95 -25.59
N GLY A 6 -0.12 -17.21 -24.36
CA GLY A 6 1.30 -17.34 -24.01
C GLY A 6 1.79 -16.42 -22.90
N ARG A 7 0.97 -15.51 -22.39
CA ARG A 7 1.34 -14.68 -21.22
C ARG A 7 1.24 -15.49 -19.94
N LYS A 8 2.27 -15.37 -19.10
CA LYS A 8 2.25 -16.00 -17.77
C LYS A 8 1.21 -15.32 -16.85
N TYR A 9 1.06 -14.00 -16.97
CA TYR A 9 0.11 -13.21 -16.15
C TYR A 9 -0.82 -12.39 -17.05
N ASP A 10 -2.05 -12.23 -16.61
CA ASP A 10 -3.07 -11.35 -17.19
C ASP A 10 -3.59 -10.32 -16.17
N THR A 11 -3.19 -10.47 -14.90
CA THR A 11 -3.66 -9.68 -13.78
C THR A 11 -2.48 -9.17 -12.94
N VAL A 12 -2.53 -7.88 -12.57
CA VAL A 12 -1.52 -7.25 -11.72
C VAL A 12 -2.20 -6.65 -10.49
N VAL A 13 -1.76 -7.07 -9.31
CA VAL A 13 -2.22 -6.52 -8.03
C VAL A 13 -1.10 -5.69 -7.42
N PHE A 14 -1.36 -4.42 -7.18
CA PHE A 14 -0.40 -3.49 -6.60
C PHE A 14 -0.73 -3.16 -5.15
N ASP A 15 0.30 -2.97 -4.33
CA ASP A 15 0.17 -2.11 -3.16
C ASP A 15 0.04 -0.63 -3.58
N LEU A 16 -0.33 0.24 -2.65
CA LEU A 16 -0.53 1.67 -2.90
C LEU A 16 0.63 2.52 -2.38
N ASP A 17 0.78 2.55 -1.05
CA ASP A 17 1.72 3.45 -0.34
C ASP A 17 3.17 2.94 -0.48
N GLY A 18 4.04 3.69 -1.14
CA GLY A 18 5.41 3.27 -1.43
C GLY A 18 5.56 2.47 -2.73
N THR A 19 4.46 2.08 -3.37
CA THR A 19 4.47 1.31 -4.63
C THR A 19 3.94 2.14 -5.80
N LEU A 20 2.69 2.56 -5.76
CA LEU A 20 2.07 3.41 -6.77
C LEU A 20 2.18 4.91 -6.42
N LEU A 21 2.03 5.25 -5.13
CA LEU A 21 2.05 6.62 -4.63
C LEU A 21 3.17 6.82 -3.60
N ASP A 22 3.90 7.93 -3.74
CA ASP A 22 4.72 8.47 -2.65
C ASP A 22 3.83 9.25 -1.69
N THR A 23 3.46 8.61 -0.60
CA THR A 23 2.57 9.16 0.44
C THR A 23 3.32 9.58 1.69
N LEU A 24 4.66 9.43 1.72
CA LEU A 24 5.44 9.54 2.94
C LEU A 24 5.43 10.94 3.54
N ALA A 25 5.44 11.99 2.69
CA ALA A 25 5.42 13.37 3.15
C ALA A 25 4.11 13.69 3.88
N ASP A 26 2.96 13.37 3.29
CA ASP A 26 1.64 13.60 3.93
C ASP A 26 1.46 12.78 5.20
N LEU A 27 1.97 11.54 5.23
CA LEU A 27 1.96 10.71 6.43
C LEU A 27 2.81 11.33 7.54
N THR A 28 4.00 11.84 7.21
CA THR A 28 4.91 12.49 8.16
C THR A 28 4.30 13.76 8.74
N ASP A 29 3.77 14.63 7.87
CA ASP A 29 3.13 15.87 8.32
C ASP A 29 1.93 15.59 9.20
N SER A 30 1.12 14.59 8.85
CA SER A 30 -0.05 14.21 9.64
C SER A 30 0.31 13.59 11.00
N VAL A 31 1.35 12.76 11.05
CA VAL A 31 1.88 12.26 12.32
C VAL A 31 2.31 13.44 13.18
N ASN A 32 3.14 14.34 12.65
CA ASN A 32 3.72 15.45 13.41
C ASN A 32 2.66 16.48 13.85
N ALA A 33 1.66 16.76 13.01
CA ALA A 33 0.55 17.64 13.42
C ALA A 33 -0.19 17.10 14.65
N VAL A 34 -0.38 15.77 14.70
CA VAL A 34 -1.04 15.12 15.85
C VAL A 34 -0.08 15.02 17.04
N MET A 35 1.19 14.69 16.83
CA MET A 35 2.20 14.67 17.91
C MET A 35 2.26 16.04 18.61
N LEU A 36 2.31 17.13 17.85
CA LEU A 36 2.32 18.50 18.38
C LEU A 36 1.08 18.79 19.24
N ARG A 37 -0.12 18.39 18.78
CA ARG A 37 -1.39 18.57 19.50
C ARG A 37 -1.37 17.90 20.88
N TYR A 38 -0.72 16.73 20.99
CA TYR A 38 -0.62 15.95 22.23
C TYR A 38 0.69 16.18 23.00
N ARG A 39 1.51 17.17 22.60
CA ARG A 39 2.80 17.52 23.20
C ARG A 39 3.79 16.34 23.22
N ILE A 40 3.73 15.50 22.19
CA ILE A 40 4.68 14.44 21.93
C ILE A 40 5.73 14.98 20.94
N PRO A 41 7.02 14.61 21.08
CA PRO A 41 8.06 15.02 20.13
C PRO A 41 7.70 14.62 18.69
N GLU A 42 8.05 15.49 17.74
CA GLU A 42 7.91 15.20 16.31
C GLU A 42 8.89 14.12 15.86
N HIS A 43 8.54 13.46 14.78
CA HIS A 43 9.34 12.43 14.12
C HIS A 43 9.94 12.93 12.81
N THR A 44 11.13 12.47 12.51
CA THR A 44 11.72 12.62 11.17
C THR A 44 10.97 11.76 10.15
N MET A 45 11.07 12.13 8.88
CA MET A 45 10.49 11.33 7.78
C MET A 45 11.03 9.89 7.76
N ASP A 46 12.31 9.69 8.10
CA ASP A 46 12.91 8.35 8.16
C ASP A 46 12.39 7.49 9.32
N GLU A 47 11.99 8.10 10.43
CA GLU A 47 11.30 7.39 11.50
C GLU A 47 9.89 6.99 11.07
N VAL A 48 9.13 7.92 10.49
CA VAL A 48 7.78 7.63 9.98
C VAL A 48 7.82 6.55 8.90
N ARG A 49 8.81 6.61 7.99
CA ARG A 49 9.04 5.55 6.98
C ARG A 49 9.13 4.16 7.59
N ARG A 50 9.82 4.02 8.74
CA ARG A 50 9.93 2.74 9.46
C ARG A 50 8.63 2.32 10.15
N PHE A 51 7.76 3.27 10.50
CA PHE A 51 6.49 2.99 11.17
C PHE A 51 5.40 2.49 10.22
N VAL A 52 5.45 2.87 8.94
CA VAL A 52 4.45 2.57 7.91
C VAL A 52 4.48 1.08 7.49
N GLY A 53 3.37 0.61 6.90
CA GLY A 53 3.23 -0.71 6.26
C GLY A 53 2.16 -1.63 6.89
N ASN A 54 1.83 -1.44 8.18
CA ASN A 54 0.91 -2.32 8.91
C ASN A 54 -0.42 -1.64 9.31
N GLY A 55 -0.82 -0.57 8.59
CA GLY A 55 -2.03 0.22 8.85
C GLY A 55 -1.87 1.29 9.94
N ILE A 56 -2.88 2.16 10.06
CA ILE A 56 -2.83 3.36 10.91
C ILE A 56 -2.63 3.01 12.39
N ARG A 57 -3.29 1.97 12.91
CA ARG A 57 -3.16 1.59 14.31
C ARG A 57 -1.70 1.29 14.68
N LYS A 58 -0.99 0.57 13.80
CA LYS A 58 0.40 0.21 14.03
C LYS A 58 1.35 1.40 13.83
N LEU A 59 1.02 2.30 12.91
CA LEU A 59 1.73 3.57 12.73
C LEU A 59 1.68 4.39 14.04
N ILE A 60 0.51 4.61 14.61
CA ILE A 60 0.33 5.39 15.84
C ILE A 60 0.97 4.66 17.05
N GLU A 61 0.81 3.33 17.17
CA GLU A 61 1.48 2.55 18.21
C GLU A 61 2.99 2.78 18.22
N ARG A 62 3.62 2.87 17.05
CA ARG A 62 5.08 3.10 16.91
C ARG A 62 5.47 4.56 17.12
N ALA A 63 4.56 5.49 16.84
CA ALA A 63 4.83 6.93 16.90
C ALA A 63 4.67 7.52 18.32
N ILE A 64 4.00 6.87 19.25
CA ILE A 64 3.74 7.43 20.58
C ILE A 64 4.45 6.65 21.69
N PRO A 65 4.82 7.33 22.79
CA PRO A 65 5.38 6.66 23.96
C PRO A 65 4.43 5.60 24.50
N GLN A 66 4.96 4.44 24.89
CA GLN A 66 4.23 3.28 25.43
C GLN A 66 3.28 2.59 24.41
N GLY A 67 3.22 3.05 23.18
CA GLY A 67 2.41 2.44 22.13
C GLY A 67 0.94 2.28 22.50
N CYS A 68 0.37 1.11 22.29
CA CYS A 68 -1.03 0.82 22.62
C CYS A 68 -1.35 0.82 24.14
N ALA A 69 -0.35 0.85 25.01
CA ALA A 69 -0.53 1.02 26.47
C ALA A 69 -0.68 2.50 26.88
N ASN A 70 -0.48 3.45 25.97
CA ASN A 70 -0.68 4.86 26.25
C ASN A 70 -2.17 5.14 26.51
N PRO A 71 -2.54 5.80 27.62
CA PRO A 71 -3.95 6.08 27.96
C PRO A 71 -4.69 6.91 26.88
N GLN A 72 -3.95 7.69 26.06
CA GLN A 72 -4.49 8.53 24.99
C GLN A 72 -4.43 7.84 23.62
N TYR A 73 -4.03 6.57 23.53
CA TYR A 73 -3.83 5.88 22.25
C TYR A 73 -5.03 5.99 21.30
N GLU A 74 -6.24 5.68 21.78
CA GLU A 74 -7.45 5.74 20.94
C GLU A 74 -7.78 7.18 20.52
N GLU A 75 -7.60 8.15 21.40
CA GLU A 75 -7.83 9.56 21.07
C GLU A 75 -6.86 10.05 20.00
N ILE A 76 -5.58 9.71 20.12
CA ILE A 76 -4.53 10.05 19.15
C ILE A 76 -4.79 9.35 17.81
N TYR A 77 -5.18 8.08 17.84
CA TYR A 77 -5.55 7.32 16.64
C TYR A 77 -6.71 7.99 15.88
N HIS A 78 -7.77 8.40 16.59
CA HIS A 78 -8.89 9.09 15.96
C HIS A 78 -8.49 10.47 15.42
N ALA A 79 -7.73 11.25 16.18
CA ALA A 79 -7.22 12.55 15.73
C ALA A 79 -6.35 12.43 14.47
N PHE A 80 -5.49 11.39 14.40
CA PHE A 80 -4.70 11.12 13.21
C PHE A 80 -5.58 10.73 12.01
N THR A 81 -6.56 9.85 12.23
CA THR A 81 -7.44 9.38 11.15
C THR A 81 -8.23 10.53 10.54
N GLU A 82 -8.73 11.43 11.38
CA GLU A 82 -9.44 12.66 10.95
C GLU A 82 -8.50 13.59 10.18
N TYR A 83 -7.35 13.92 10.76
CA TYR A 83 -6.38 14.84 10.15
C TYR A 83 -5.86 14.31 8.82
N TYR A 84 -5.38 13.06 8.80
CA TYR A 84 -4.88 12.43 7.59
C TYR A 84 -5.95 12.29 6.50
N GLY A 85 -7.20 12.00 6.88
CA GLY A 85 -8.32 11.94 5.94
C GLY A 85 -8.56 13.26 5.19
N ALA A 86 -8.27 14.41 5.83
CA ALA A 86 -8.35 15.73 5.23
C ALA A 86 -7.11 16.11 4.39
N HIS A 87 -5.90 15.68 4.81
CA HIS A 87 -4.61 16.17 4.31
C HIS A 87 -3.80 15.14 3.49
N CYS A 88 -4.33 13.94 3.22
CA CYS A 88 -3.59 12.84 2.58
C CYS A 88 -3.29 13.02 1.08
N MET A 89 -3.44 14.22 0.53
CA MET A 89 -3.27 14.52 -0.90
C MET A 89 -2.56 15.86 -1.15
N GLU A 90 -1.91 16.42 -0.15
CA GLU A 90 -1.26 17.72 -0.29
C GLU A 90 0.11 17.61 -0.99
N LYS A 91 0.82 16.52 -0.70
CA LYS A 91 2.15 16.21 -1.23
C LYS A 91 2.24 14.83 -1.87
N THR A 92 1.17 14.03 -1.74
CA THR A 92 1.11 12.69 -2.32
C THR A 92 1.09 12.77 -3.85
N GLU A 93 1.97 12.02 -4.50
CA GLU A 93 2.07 11.96 -5.96
C GLU A 93 2.34 10.52 -6.44
N PRO A 94 1.92 10.15 -7.66
CA PRO A 94 2.36 8.90 -8.27
C PRO A 94 3.87 8.89 -8.48
N TYR A 95 4.53 7.76 -8.21
CA TYR A 95 5.94 7.62 -8.56
C TYR A 95 6.16 7.82 -10.05
N PRO A 96 7.36 8.31 -10.46
CA PRO A 96 7.69 8.51 -11.86
C PRO A 96 7.44 7.26 -12.71
N GLY A 97 6.72 7.41 -13.82
CA GLY A 97 6.41 6.31 -14.74
C GLY A 97 5.17 5.48 -14.40
N ILE A 98 4.60 5.58 -13.21
CA ILE A 98 3.42 4.76 -12.80
C ILE A 98 2.21 4.99 -13.69
N ILE A 99 1.88 6.23 -14.00
CA ILE A 99 0.73 6.52 -14.88
C ILE A 99 0.94 5.90 -16.28
N ALA A 100 2.15 6.01 -16.82
CA ALA A 100 2.49 5.43 -18.13
C ALA A 100 2.42 3.88 -18.09
N LEU A 101 2.90 3.26 -17.01
CA LEU A 101 2.81 1.82 -16.79
C LEU A 101 1.35 1.35 -16.74
N LEU A 102 0.50 2.01 -15.95
CA LEU A 102 -0.91 1.66 -15.81
C LEU A 102 -1.68 1.82 -17.13
N ASP A 103 -1.41 2.89 -17.88
CA ASP A 103 -1.98 3.09 -19.21
C ASP A 103 -1.55 2.01 -20.18
N TRP A 104 -0.27 1.63 -20.16
CA TRP A 104 0.25 0.52 -20.96
C TRP A 104 -0.39 -0.81 -20.59
N LEU A 105 -0.47 -1.16 -19.30
CA LEU A 105 -1.13 -2.38 -18.82
C LEU A 105 -2.58 -2.45 -19.30
N LYS A 106 -3.32 -1.33 -19.19
CA LYS A 106 -4.69 -1.25 -19.67
C LYS A 106 -4.79 -1.47 -21.17
N LYS A 107 -3.92 -0.83 -21.96
CA LYS A 107 -3.88 -1.00 -23.43
C LYS A 107 -3.54 -2.42 -23.84
N GLN A 108 -2.72 -3.09 -23.05
CA GLN A 108 -2.37 -4.49 -23.26
C GLN A 108 -3.42 -5.47 -22.74
N GLY A 109 -4.53 -5.00 -22.16
CA GLY A 109 -5.63 -5.82 -21.67
C GLY A 109 -5.40 -6.51 -20.34
N TYR A 110 -4.40 -6.05 -19.55
CA TYR A 110 -4.21 -6.54 -18.19
C TYR A 110 -5.33 -6.04 -17.28
N GLN A 111 -5.74 -6.90 -16.36
CA GLN A 111 -6.57 -6.49 -15.24
C GLN A 111 -5.68 -5.94 -14.12
N VAL A 112 -6.10 -4.83 -13.50
CA VAL A 112 -5.31 -4.17 -12.45
C VAL A 112 -6.16 -3.92 -11.23
N ALA A 113 -5.59 -4.23 -10.05
CA ALA A 113 -6.19 -3.90 -8.75
C ALA A 113 -5.16 -3.26 -7.81
N ILE A 114 -5.68 -2.52 -6.83
CA ILE A 114 -4.96 -2.06 -5.64
C ILE A 114 -5.41 -2.86 -4.44
N VAL A 115 -4.46 -3.32 -3.60
CA VAL A 115 -4.71 -3.93 -2.30
C VAL A 115 -3.76 -3.32 -1.28
N SER A 116 -4.28 -2.60 -0.29
CA SER A 116 -3.47 -1.85 0.68
C SER A 116 -3.96 -2.02 2.12
N ASN A 117 -3.05 -1.91 3.09
CA ASN A 117 -3.36 -1.80 4.53
C ASN A 117 -3.81 -0.39 4.95
N LYS A 118 -3.88 0.55 4.01
CA LYS A 118 -4.50 1.85 4.20
C LYS A 118 -6.02 1.71 4.33
N ALA A 119 -6.67 2.60 5.09
CA ALA A 119 -8.12 2.61 5.24
C ALA A 119 -8.85 2.64 3.88
N ASP A 120 -9.86 1.81 3.69
CA ASP A 120 -10.54 1.57 2.41
C ASP A 120 -11.08 2.86 1.76
N PHE A 121 -11.65 3.76 2.57
CA PHE A 121 -12.13 5.06 2.06
C PHE A 121 -10.99 5.91 1.45
N ALA A 122 -9.81 5.88 2.06
CA ALA A 122 -8.65 6.63 1.57
C ALA A 122 -8.07 5.99 0.31
N VAL A 123 -7.99 4.66 0.25
CA VAL A 123 -7.58 3.93 -0.97
C VAL A 123 -8.47 4.29 -2.15
N LYS A 124 -9.79 4.25 -1.96
CA LYS A 124 -10.75 4.59 -3.00
C LYS A 124 -10.67 6.03 -3.45
N LYS A 125 -10.52 6.97 -2.50
CA LYS A 125 -10.35 8.40 -2.78
C LYS A 125 -9.10 8.66 -3.62
N LEU A 126 -7.95 8.10 -3.20
CA LEU A 126 -6.68 8.25 -3.92
C LEU A 126 -6.72 7.59 -5.30
N ASN A 127 -7.28 6.37 -5.39
CA ASN A 127 -7.46 5.71 -6.67
C ASN A 127 -8.28 6.56 -7.65
N GLN A 128 -9.40 7.12 -7.20
CA GLN A 128 -10.25 7.95 -8.06
C GLN A 128 -9.51 9.19 -8.58
N ILE A 129 -8.69 9.82 -7.74
CA ILE A 129 -8.01 11.07 -8.06
C ILE A 129 -6.82 10.81 -9.01
N TYR A 130 -5.96 9.85 -8.68
CA TYR A 130 -4.71 9.66 -9.40
C TYR A 130 -4.81 8.67 -10.57
N PHE A 131 -5.65 7.65 -10.46
CA PHE A 131 -5.70 6.55 -11.43
C PHE A 131 -7.04 6.45 -12.17
N GLY A 132 -8.14 6.96 -11.59
CA GLY A 132 -9.45 7.06 -12.24
C GLY A 132 -9.88 5.77 -12.93
N SER A 133 -10.01 5.80 -14.26
CA SER A 133 -10.41 4.64 -15.06
C SER A 133 -9.29 3.62 -15.34
N LEU A 134 -8.07 3.85 -14.89
CA LEU A 134 -6.95 2.92 -15.10
C LEU A 134 -7.04 1.71 -14.17
N ILE A 135 -7.52 1.91 -12.94
CA ILE A 135 -7.65 0.84 -11.94
C ILE A 135 -9.11 0.75 -11.48
N ARG A 136 -9.76 -0.37 -11.78
CA ARG A 136 -11.18 -0.58 -11.47
C ARG A 136 -11.43 -1.05 -10.04
N VAL A 137 -10.54 -1.87 -9.50
CA VAL A 137 -10.68 -2.50 -8.19
C VAL A 137 -9.61 -1.93 -7.26
N ALA A 138 -10.05 -1.34 -6.14
CA ALA A 138 -9.18 -0.80 -5.12
C ALA A 138 -9.74 -1.14 -3.73
N ILE A 139 -8.99 -1.93 -2.96
CA ILE A 139 -9.40 -2.49 -1.68
C ILE A 139 -8.40 -2.05 -0.60
N GLY A 140 -8.92 -1.45 0.45
CA GLY A 140 -8.17 -1.08 1.64
C GLY A 140 -8.55 -1.90 2.88
N GLU A 141 -7.98 -1.52 4.03
CA GLU A 141 -8.34 -2.10 5.34
C GLU A 141 -9.78 -1.74 5.70
N ARG A 142 -10.57 -2.76 6.05
CA ARG A 142 -11.94 -2.62 6.51
C ARG A 142 -12.31 -3.74 7.49
N GLU A 143 -13.30 -3.47 8.32
CA GLU A 143 -13.76 -4.42 9.32
C GLU A 143 -14.24 -5.74 8.69
N GLY A 144 -13.96 -6.84 9.37
CA GLY A 144 -14.38 -8.18 8.94
C GLY A 144 -13.49 -8.85 7.89
N ILE A 145 -12.47 -8.15 7.35
CA ILE A 145 -11.52 -8.71 6.40
C ILE A 145 -10.11 -8.59 6.99
N ARG A 146 -9.38 -9.71 7.05
CA ARG A 146 -8.00 -9.68 7.53
C ARG A 146 -7.13 -8.91 6.55
N LYS A 147 -6.34 -7.97 7.08
CA LYS A 147 -5.41 -7.16 6.30
C LYS A 147 -4.14 -7.93 5.92
N LYS A 148 -3.39 -7.41 4.98
CA LYS A 148 -2.06 -7.92 4.63
C LYS A 148 -1.17 -8.08 5.88
N PRO A 149 -0.40 -9.18 6.01
CA PRO A 149 -0.09 -10.16 4.97
C PRO A 149 -1.10 -11.31 4.81
N ALA A 150 -2.29 -11.27 5.46
CA ALA A 150 -3.34 -12.23 5.14
C ALA A 150 -3.81 -12.03 3.69
N PRO A 151 -4.14 -13.12 2.96
CA PRO A 151 -4.46 -13.04 1.53
C PRO A 151 -5.90 -12.59 1.25
N ASP A 152 -6.69 -12.34 2.27
CA ASP A 152 -8.14 -12.13 2.17
C ASP A 152 -8.52 -10.97 1.25
N THR A 153 -7.81 -9.83 1.38
CA THR A 153 -8.03 -8.65 0.53
C THR A 153 -7.61 -8.89 -0.91
N VAL A 154 -6.55 -9.70 -1.14
CA VAL A 154 -6.10 -10.11 -2.48
C VAL A 154 -7.15 -11.00 -3.13
N PHE A 155 -7.63 -12.03 -2.44
CA PHE A 155 -8.67 -12.91 -2.97
C PHE A 155 -9.97 -12.17 -3.28
N GLN A 156 -10.30 -11.17 -2.47
CA GLN A 156 -11.45 -10.32 -2.78
C GLN A 156 -11.21 -9.49 -4.05
N ALA A 157 -10.04 -8.89 -4.22
CA ALA A 157 -9.70 -8.13 -5.42
C ALA A 157 -9.75 -9.02 -6.68
N LEU A 158 -9.16 -10.23 -6.62
CA LEU A 158 -9.22 -11.20 -7.71
C LEU A 158 -10.66 -11.61 -8.04
N LYS A 159 -11.49 -11.86 -7.02
CA LYS A 159 -12.92 -12.16 -7.21
C LYS A 159 -13.66 -11.03 -7.91
N GLU A 160 -13.43 -9.77 -7.53
CA GLU A 160 -14.06 -8.61 -8.16
C GLU A 160 -13.56 -8.37 -9.60
N LEU A 161 -12.35 -8.79 -9.92
CA LEU A 161 -11.82 -8.80 -11.28
C LEU A 161 -12.31 -9.99 -12.11
N GLY A 162 -12.72 -11.09 -11.47
CA GLY A 162 -12.96 -12.38 -12.14
C GLY A 162 -11.66 -13.07 -12.56
N ALA A 163 -10.56 -12.84 -11.80
CA ALA A 163 -9.20 -13.30 -12.08
C ALA A 163 -8.78 -14.47 -11.18
N ASP A 164 -7.72 -15.19 -11.59
CA ASP A 164 -7.13 -16.30 -10.86
C ASP A 164 -5.74 -15.93 -10.35
N ALA A 165 -5.42 -16.32 -9.12
CA ALA A 165 -4.11 -16.10 -8.49
C ALA A 165 -2.96 -16.76 -9.30
N ALA A 166 -3.20 -17.87 -9.97
CA ALA A 166 -2.20 -18.54 -10.80
C ALA A 166 -1.73 -17.72 -12.02
N HIS A 167 -2.59 -16.77 -12.47
CA HIS A 167 -2.30 -15.88 -13.60
C HIS A 167 -2.13 -14.43 -13.17
N ALA A 168 -1.95 -14.21 -11.86
CA ALA A 168 -1.76 -12.88 -11.29
C ALA A 168 -0.34 -12.72 -10.71
N VAL A 169 0.15 -11.48 -10.71
CA VAL A 169 1.39 -11.09 -10.05
C VAL A 169 1.10 -9.97 -9.03
N TYR A 170 1.75 -10.07 -7.86
CA TYR A 170 1.64 -9.05 -6.81
C TYR A 170 2.88 -8.15 -6.81
N ILE A 171 2.69 -6.83 -6.72
CA ILE A 171 3.76 -5.84 -6.75
C ILE A 171 3.66 -4.95 -5.50
N GLY A 172 4.76 -4.85 -4.74
CA GLY A 172 4.83 -4.04 -3.52
C GLY A 172 6.26 -3.71 -3.11
N ASP A 173 6.40 -2.83 -2.10
CA ASP A 173 7.69 -2.27 -1.66
C ASP A 173 8.13 -2.73 -0.26
N SER A 174 7.43 -3.67 0.36
CA SER A 174 7.66 -4.06 1.76
C SER A 174 7.73 -5.56 2.01
N ASP A 175 8.21 -5.94 3.18
CA ASP A 175 8.15 -7.29 3.74
C ASP A 175 6.71 -7.83 3.81
N VAL A 176 5.76 -6.96 4.15
CA VAL A 176 4.32 -7.30 4.18
C VAL A 176 3.83 -7.72 2.80
N ASP A 177 4.30 -7.08 1.73
CA ASP A 177 3.91 -7.39 0.35
C ASP A 177 4.50 -8.70 -0.14
N ILE A 178 5.78 -8.95 0.18
CA ILE A 178 6.45 -10.22 -0.11
C ILE A 178 5.68 -11.39 0.53
N GLU A 179 5.30 -11.20 1.79
CA GLU A 179 4.55 -12.22 2.53
C GLU A 179 3.12 -12.35 2.01
N THR A 180 2.48 -11.24 1.60
CA THR A 180 1.15 -11.24 0.98
C THR A 180 1.14 -12.02 -0.33
N ALA A 181 2.11 -11.79 -1.20
CA ALA A 181 2.26 -12.55 -2.44
C ALA A 181 2.38 -14.05 -2.17
N ARG A 182 3.25 -14.44 -1.23
CA ARG A 182 3.44 -15.82 -0.80
C ARG A 182 2.15 -16.45 -0.27
N ASN A 183 1.47 -15.76 0.65
CA ASN A 183 0.23 -16.24 1.29
C ASN A 183 -0.94 -16.33 0.30
N SER A 184 -0.90 -15.56 -0.78
CA SER A 184 -1.91 -15.57 -1.86
C SER A 184 -1.59 -16.61 -2.95
N GLY A 185 -0.43 -17.28 -2.88
CA GLY A 185 0.02 -18.19 -3.92
C GLY A 185 0.40 -17.52 -5.25
N MET A 186 0.71 -16.21 -5.18
CA MET A 186 1.08 -15.40 -6.34
C MET A 186 2.61 -15.23 -6.43
N ASP A 187 3.11 -15.04 -7.64
CA ASP A 187 4.45 -14.50 -7.81
C ASP A 187 4.52 -13.05 -7.31
N GLY A 188 5.61 -12.68 -6.63
CA GLY A 188 5.84 -11.34 -6.12
C GLY A 188 6.93 -10.61 -6.91
N ILE A 189 6.74 -9.31 -7.13
CA ILE A 189 7.77 -8.37 -7.58
C ILE A 189 7.93 -7.33 -6.49
N ALA A 190 9.15 -7.19 -5.95
CA ALA A 190 9.47 -6.16 -4.99
C ALA A 190 10.04 -4.93 -5.69
N VAL A 191 9.51 -3.75 -5.37
CA VAL A 191 10.00 -2.48 -5.91
C VAL A 191 10.87 -1.77 -4.87
N ASN A 192 12.00 -1.19 -5.31
CA ASN A 192 13.01 -0.61 -4.42
C ASN A 192 12.99 0.94 -4.34
N TRP A 193 12.06 1.57 -5.04
CA TRP A 193 11.86 3.02 -4.94
C TRP A 193 10.96 3.46 -3.80
N GLY A 194 10.35 2.51 -3.08
CA GLY A 194 9.39 2.74 -2.01
C GLY A 194 10.04 2.98 -0.64
N PHE A 195 9.40 2.48 0.40
CA PHE A 195 9.77 2.74 1.79
C PHE A 195 10.86 1.82 2.33
N ARG A 196 11.13 0.69 1.69
CA ARG A 196 12.16 -0.27 2.10
C ARG A 196 13.32 -0.32 1.11
N SER A 197 14.54 -0.47 1.63
CA SER A 197 15.70 -0.62 0.77
C SER A 197 15.75 -2.00 0.09
N ARG A 198 16.50 -2.09 -1.01
CA ARG A 198 16.70 -3.36 -1.71
C ARG A 198 17.28 -4.43 -0.79
N GLU A 199 18.25 -4.07 0.04
CA GLU A 199 18.89 -4.99 1.00
C GLU A 199 17.85 -5.55 1.97
N PHE A 200 17.03 -4.68 2.55
CA PHE A 200 15.94 -5.10 3.44
C PHE A 200 14.97 -6.06 2.75
N LEU A 201 14.56 -5.74 1.52
CA LEU A 201 13.62 -6.59 0.76
C LEU A 201 14.22 -7.98 0.49
N LEU A 202 15.50 -8.06 0.11
CA LEU A 202 16.19 -9.33 -0.10
C LEU A 202 16.32 -10.16 1.17
N GLU A 203 16.64 -9.52 2.30
CA GLU A 203 16.70 -10.17 3.62
C GLU A 203 15.34 -10.74 4.05
N HIS A 204 14.24 -10.13 3.59
CA HIS A 204 12.87 -10.58 3.88
C HIS A 204 12.26 -11.49 2.81
N GLY A 205 13.08 -11.97 1.87
CA GLY A 205 12.71 -13.02 0.93
C GLY A 205 12.21 -12.55 -0.43
N ALA A 206 12.50 -11.29 -0.81
CA ALA A 206 12.34 -10.89 -2.21
C ALA A 206 13.26 -11.71 -3.10
N VAL A 207 12.76 -12.09 -4.27
CA VAL A 207 13.55 -12.81 -5.28
C VAL A 207 14.45 -11.78 -5.99
N PRO A 208 15.79 -11.98 -6.03
CA PRO A 208 16.72 -10.97 -6.55
C PRO A 208 16.40 -10.50 -7.98
N GLU A 209 15.97 -11.42 -8.86
CA GLU A 209 15.61 -11.16 -10.25
C GLU A 209 14.25 -10.43 -10.39
N ARG A 210 13.48 -10.35 -9.32
CA ARG A 210 12.18 -9.68 -9.23
C ARG A 210 12.18 -8.53 -8.23
N CYS A 211 13.35 -8.05 -7.85
CA CYS A 211 13.54 -6.87 -7.02
C CYS A 211 14.08 -5.73 -7.89
N VAL A 212 13.21 -4.82 -8.32
CA VAL A 212 13.43 -3.77 -9.33
C VAL A 212 13.39 -2.38 -8.72
#